data_48ca02d28aae43e9b783ae0149763e9d
#
_entry.id   48ca02d28aae43e9b783ae0149763e9d
#
_cell.length_a   1.000
_cell.length_b   1.000
_cell.length_c   1.000
_cell.angle_alpha   90.00
_cell.angle_beta   90.00
_cell.angle_gamma   90.00
#
_symmetry.space_group_name_H-M   'P 1'
#
loop_
_entity.id
_entity.type
_entity.pdbx_description
1 polymer ?
#
loop_
_entity_poly.entity_id
_entity_poly.type
_entity_poly.pdbx_seq_one_letter_code
_entity_poly.pdbx_strand_id
1 'polypeptide(L)'
;IRYCHFSSGKCKEIPAYKNIRVIVKKRTRFWTQLVFGPYARLHGRIPVNLCNEASVLAPKGIVCLHDVCYAESEKMYPFLTEFPKEERDWFLKIYQRICKKADRLVTVSEFSKQRIHALLGVPDEKIAVIGNGWQHFNGITPDMRIFEQYPQLKRKKFFFTLTSVNRNKNLDWVLKAAENNPQAQFAAAGRKLDSAVDFSQYPNVTYVADVSDCEIKALMQEAKAFIFPSFYEGFGIPPLEAMSVGTPVIVSHAASLPEIFGTAAHYIEPDNPRVDIEKLLAQPVSEKEPVLARYSWEKSAEQLLSLLKEN
;
A
#
# COMPACT_ATOMS: atom_id res chain seq x y z
N ILE A 1 25.81 -12.69 -10.72
CA ILE A 1 25.15 -11.37 -10.90
C ILE A 1 25.58 -10.51 -9.71
N ARG A 2 26.06 -9.29 -9.97
CA ARG A 2 26.40 -8.30 -8.93
C ARG A 2 25.33 -7.21 -8.95
N TYR A 3 24.68 -7.01 -7.82
CA TYR A 3 23.67 -5.98 -7.66
C TYR A 3 24.30 -4.67 -7.18
N CYS A 4 23.77 -3.53 -7.65
CA CYS A 4 24.09 -2.22 -7.11
C CYS A 4 22.80 -1.59 -6.59
N HIS A 5 22.72 -1.37 -5.28
CA HIS A 5 21.67 -0.53 -4.72
C HIS A 5 22.09 0.93 -4.86
N PHE A 6 21.21 1.72 -5.48
CA PHE A 6 21.47 3.14 -5.73
C PHE A 6 20.53 3.95 -4.85
N SER A 7 21.08 4.68 -3.88
CA SER A 7 20.30 5.47 -2.92
C SER A 7 20.50 6.97 -3.12
N SER A 8 19.43 7.72 -2.98
CA SER A 8 19.44 9.19 -2.95
C SER A 8 19.25 9.66 -1.52
N GLY A 9 20.27 10.24 -0.91
CA GLY A 9 20.11 11.00 0.30
C GLY A 9 20.66 10.41 1.58
N LYS A 10 20.14 10.83 2.72
CA LYS A 10 20.60 10.47 4.07
C LYS A 10 20.10 9.07 4.45
N CYS A 11 20.74 8.03 3.93
CA CYS A 11 20.56 6.70 4.48
C CYS A 11 21.25 6.66 5.84
N LYS A 12 20.51 6.56 6.93
CA LYS A 12 21.07 6.50 8.30
C LYS A 12 21.82 5.20 8.53
N GLU A 13 21.37 4.12 7.90
CA GLU A 13 22.00 2.81 7.96
C GLU A 13 22.06 2.21 6.56
N ILE A 14 23.25 1.86 6.12
CA ILE A 14 23.48 1.17 4.85
C ILE A 14 23.64 -0.31 5.16
N PRO A 15 22.70 -1.18 4.77
CA PRO A 15 22.83 -2.60 5.02
C PRO A 15 24.06 -3.14 4.29
N ALA A 16 24.85 -3.96 5.00
CA ALA A 16 25.99 -4.67 4.42
C ALA A 16 25.54 -6.02 3.85
N TYR A 17 25.39 -6.12 2.54
CA TYR A 17 25.04 -7.35 1.87
C TYR A 17 26.26 -7.93 1.13
N LYS A 18 26.46 -9.27 1.17
CA LYS A 18 27.56 -9.94 0.48
C LYS A 18 27.57 -9.71 -1.04
N ASN A 19 26.38 -9.61 -1.64
CA ASN A 19 26.20 -9.58 -3.11
C ASN A 19 25.69 -8.23 -3.65
N ILE A 20 25.52 -7.23 -2.77
CA ILE A 20 24.99 -5.93 -3.15
C ILE A 20 26.01 -4.85 -2.81
N ARG A 21 26.47 -4.13 -3.83
CA ARG A 21 27.25 -2.91 -3.64
C ARG A 21 26.28 -1.73 -3.51
N VAL A 22 26.29 -1.05 -2.37
CA VAL A 22 25.49 0.17 -2.17
C VAL A 22 26.30 1.37 -2.63
N ILE A 23 25.67 2.21 -3.46
CA ILE A 23 26.25 3.45 -3.97
C ILE A 23 25.33 4.59 -3.57
N VAL A 24 25.79 5.45 -2.66
CA VAL A 24 25.05 6.61 -2.20
C VAL A 24 25.50 7.84 -3.00
N LYS A 25 24.54 8.57 -3.56
CA LYS A 25 24.76 9.84 -4.25
C LYS A 25 23.92 10.94 -3.63
N LYS A 26 24.40 12.18 -3.67
CA LYS A 26 23.65 13.33 -3.17
C LYS A 26 22.28 13.42 -3.86
N ARG A 27 21.21 13.58 -3.07
CA ARG A 27 19.88 13.80 -3.61
C ARG A 27 19.81 15.15 -4.30
N THR A 28 19.33 15.16 -5.55
CA THR A 28 19.10 16.36 -6.36
C THR A 28 17.65 16.35 -6.86
N ARG A 29 17.17 17.50 -7.31
CA ARG A 29 15.92 17.55 -8.07
C ARG A 29 16.07 16.68 -9.33
N PHE A 30 15.05 15.90 -9.64
CA PHE A 30 15.08 14.94 -10.76
C PHE A 30 16.18 13.85 -10.66
N TRP A 31 16.47 13.39 -9.44
CA TRP A 31 17.54 12.44 -9.17
C TRP A 31 17.48 11.17 -10.05
N THR A 32 16.30 10.59 -10.23
CA THR A 32 16.09 9.40 -11.09
C THR A 32 16.48 9.69 -12.54
N GLN A 33 16.18 10.88 -13.04
CA GLN A 33 16.49 11.27 -14.41
C GLN A 33 17.97 11.64 -14.60
N LEU A 34 18.53 12.46 -13.71
CA LEU A 34 19.83 13.07 -13.89
C LEU A 34 20.99 12.31 -13.25
N VAL A 35 20.72 11.41 -12.30
CA VAL A 35 21.75 10.64 -11.59
C VAL A 35 21.63 9.15 -11.86
N PHE A 36 20.49 8.54 -11.52
CA PHE A 36 20.31 7.10 -11.66
C PHE A 36 20.32 6.63 -13.12
N GLY A 37 19.56 7.30 -14.00
CA GLY A 37 19.47 6.91 -15.40
C GLY A 37 20.80 6.98 -16.15
N PRO A 38 21.52 8.13 -16.12
CA PRO A 38 22.86 8.24 -16.71
C PRO A 38 23.86 7.24 -16.12
N TYR A 39 23.84 7.03 -14.79
CA TYR A 39 24.72 6.06 -14.16
C TYR A 39 24.49 4.65 -14.72
N ALA A 40 23.22 4.21 -14.78
CA ALA A 40 22.89 2.88 -15.32
C ALA A 40 23.39 2.71 -16.76
N ARG A 41 23.19 3.75 -17.62
CA ARG A 41 23.65 3.76 -19.01
C ARG A 41 25.15 3.68 -19.14
N LEU A 42 25.89 4.56 -18.42
CA LEU A 42 27.35 4.64 -18.49
C LEU A 42 28.07 3.38 -17.98
N HIS A 43 27.43 2.64 -17.10
CA HIS A 43 28.02 1.44 -16.51
C HIS A 43 27.42 0.13 -17.06
N GLY A 44 26.64 0.20 -18.14
CA GLY A 44 26.02 -0.99 -18.75
C GLY A 44 25.14 -1.79 -17.78
N ARG A 45 24.38 -1.11 -16.91
CA ARG A 45 23.53 -1.75 -15.90
C ARG A 45 22.09 -1.84 -16.35
N ILE A 46 21.44 -2.97 -16.03
CA ILE A 46 19.99 -3.11 -16.18
C ILE A 46 19.34 -2.36 -15.01
N PRO A 47 18.56 -1.29 -15.25
CA PRO A 47 17.87 -0.58 -14.20
C PRO A 47 16.70 -1.40 -13.67
N VAL A 48 16.60 -1.51 -12.35
CA VAL A 48 15.43 -2.04 -11.65
C VAL A 48 14.86 -0.93 -10.78
N ASN A 49 13.67 -0.49 -11.08
CA ASN A 49 12.99 0.55 -10.30
C ASN A 49 11.68 0.01 -9.73
N LEU A 50 11.60 -0.06 -8.40
CA LEU A 50 10.45 -0.61 -7.68
C LEU A 50 9.45 0.47 -7.20
N CYS A 51 9.58 1.70 -7.69
CA CYS A 51 8.79 2.86 -7.23
C CYS A 51 8.18 3.61 -8.42
N ASN A 52 7.08 3.20 -8.99
CA ASN A 52 6.25 3.92 -10.00
C ASN A 52 6.98 5.02 -10.81
N GLU A 53 8.25 4.82 -11.14
CA GLU A 53 9.08 5.81 -11.80
C GLU A 53 10.03 5.16 -12.82
N ALA A 54 10.25 5.81 -13.97
CA ALA A 54 11.23 5.38 -14.95
C ALA A 54 12.07 6.57 -15.45
N SER A 55 13.38 6.36 -15.57
CA SER A 55 14.26 7.36 -16.17
C SER A 55 14.24 7.27 -17.70
N VAL A 56 14.03 8.40 -18.38
CA VAL A 56 14.15 8.49 -19.84
C VAL A 56 15.60 8.34 -20.32
N LEU A 57 16.55 8.63 -19.46
CA LEU A 57 18.00 8.57 -19.75
C LEU A 57 18.61 7.19 -19.44
N ALA A 58 17.88 6.32 -18.71
CA ALA A 58 18.33 4.95 -18.46
C ALA A 58 18.18 4.08 -19.71
N PRO A 59 18.91 2.94 -19.80
CA PRO A 59 18.51 1.82 -20.66
C PRO A 59 17.11 1.35 -20.29
N LYS A 60 16.53 0.51 -21.14
CA LYS A 60 15.34 -0.23 -20.75
C LYS A 60 15.68 -1.21 -19.62
N GLY A 61 14.67 -1.62 -18.84
CA GLY A 61 14.87 -2.52 -17.72
C GLY A 61 13.55 -2.87 -17.02
N ILE A 62 13.62 -3.31 -15.78
CA ILE A 62 12.46 -3.70 -15.00
C ILE A 62 11.92 -2.48 -14.22
N VAL A 63 10.63 -2.21 -14.36
CA VAL A 63 9.95 -1.14 -13.62
C VAL A 63 8.71 -1.68 -12.96
N CYS A 64 8.55 -1.42 -11.66
CA CYS A 64 7.32 -1.70 -10.95
C CYS A 64 6.32 -0.55 -11.14
N LEU A 65 5.11 -0.91 -11.54
CA LEU A 65 3.93 -0.04 -11.57
C LEU A 65 2.89 -0.69 -10.65
N HIS A 66 2.78 -0.17 -9.42
CA HIS A 66 1.95 -0.79 -8.38
C HIS A 66 0.47 -0.77 -8.71
N ASP A 67 0.00 0.33 -9.28
CA ASP A 67 -1.37 0.48 -9.75
C ASP A 67 -1.46 1.62 -10.79
N VAL A 68 -2.66 1.79 -11.32
CA VAL A 68 -2.97 2.82 -12.32
C VAL A 68 -4.22 3.63 -11.94
N CYS A 69 -4.45 3.83 -10.67
CA CYS A 69 -5.63 4.50 -10.11
C CYS A 69 -5.97 5.81 -10.85
N TYR A 70 -4.97 6.66 -11.11
CA TYR A 70 -5.20 7.94 -11.80
C TYR A 70 -5.55 7.82 -13.29
N ALA A 71 -5.41 6.64 -13.88
CA ALA A 71 -5.84 6.36 -15.25
C ALA A 71 -7.28 5.85 -15.33
N GLU A 72 -7.89 5.57 -14.17
CA GLU A 72 -9.26 5.07 -14.09
C GLU A 72 -10.31 6.12 -14.46
N SER A 73 -11.50 5.65 -14.81
CA SER A 73 -12.65 6.49 -15.13
C SER A 73 -13.31 7.07 -13.89
N GLU A 74 -13.58 8.35 -13.88
CA GLU A 74 -14.37 9.02 -12.84
C GLU A 74 -15.78 8.43 -12.68
N LYS A 75 -16.33 7.89 -13.76
CA LYS A 75 -17.64 7.21 -13.72
C LYS A 75 -17.57 5.94 -12.85
N MET A 76 -16.45 5.22 -12.91
CA MET A 76 -16.25 3.99 -12.12
C MET A 76 -15.76 4.30 -10.71
N TYR A 77 -14.95 5.33 -10.58
CA TYR A 77 -14.34 5.77 -9.32
C TYR A 77 -14.58 7.27 -9.08
N PRO A 78 -15.77 7.65 -8.57
CA PRO A 78 -16.16 9.06 -8.40
C PRO A 78 -15.20 9.89 -7.54
N PHE A 79 -14.50 9.28 -6.58
CA PHE A 79 -13.49 9.98 -5.78
C PHE A 79 -12.37 10.62 -6.62
N LEU A 80 -12.17 10.17 -7.87
CA LEU A 80 -11.19 10.75 -8.79
C LEU A 80 -11.55 12.18 -9.23
N THR A 81 -12.80 12.59 -9.14
CA THR A 81 -13.23 13.98 -9.44
C THR A 81 -12.66 15.00 -8.46
N GLU A 82 -12.22 14.54 -7.27
CA GLU A 82 -11.64 15.40 -6.25
C GLU A 82 -10.14 15.68 -6.47
N PHE A 83 -9.52 14.97 -7.41
CA PHE A 83 -8.14 15.25 -7.81
C PHE A 83 -8.11 16.27 -8.95
N PRO A 84 -7.21 17.29 -8.89
CA PRO A 84 -7.03 18.22 -10.00
C PRO A 84 -6.72 17.46 -11.30
N LYS A 85 -7.35 17.87 -12.39
CA LYS A 85 -7.14 17.24 -13.70
C LYS A 85 -5.66 17.23 -14.11
N GLU A 86 -4.95 18.33 -13.81
CA GLU A 86 -3.52 18.49 -14.10
C GLU A 86 -2.67 17.44 -13.38
N GLU A 87 -3.05 17.09 -12.15
CA GLU A 87 -2.37 16.06 -11.37
C GLU A 87 -2.58 14.68 -11.99
N ARG A 88 -3.82 14.35 -12.36
CA ARG A 88 -4.15 13.09 -13.04
C ARG A 88 -3.45 12.98 -14.40
N ASP A 89 -3.46 14.03 -15.20
CA ASP A 89 -2.76 14.09 -16.49
C ASP A 89 -1.24 13.92 -16.31
N TRP A 90 -0.68 14.43 -15.23
CA TRP A 90 0.74 14.25 -14.89
C TRP A 90 1.05 12.78 -14.56
N PHE A 91 0.25 12.13 -13.73
CA PHE A 91 0.40 10.69 -13.44
C PHE A 91 0.22 9.84 -14.69
N LEU A 92 -0.75 10.14 -15.54
CA LEU A 92 -0.94 9.43 -16.80
C LEU A 92 0.30 9.51 -17.72
N LYS A 93 0.94 10.68 -17.80
CA LYS A 93 2.21 10.84 -18.52
C LYS A 93 3.34 10.01 -17.90
N ILE A 94 3.38 9.88 -16.57
CA ILE A 94 4.33 9.01 -15.87
C ILE A 94 4.07 7.54 -16.24
N TYR A 95 2.83 7.07 -16.17
CA TYR A 95 2.46 5.69 -16.53
C TYR A 95 2.85 5.35 -17.97
N GLN A 96 2.51 6.22 -18.92
CA GLN A 96 2.90 6.05 -20.33
C GLN A 96 4.43 6.00 -20.52
N ARG A 97 5.17 6.83 -19.77
CA ARG A 97 6.64 6.82 -19.78
C ARG A 97 7.20 5.51 -19.26
N ILE A 98 6.64 5.01 -18.14
CA ILE A 98 7.02 3.72 -17.54
C ILE A 98 6.80 2.60 -18.55
N CYS A 99 5.59 2.51 -19.13
CA CYS A 99 5.24 1.50 -20.12
C CYS A 99 6.17 1.50 -21.34
N LYS A 100 6.57 2.70 -21.81
CA LYS A 100 7.49 2.86 -22.95
C LYS A 100 8.94 2.46 -22.60
N LYS A 101 9.37 2.69 -21.35
CA LYS A 101 10.75 2.49 -20.91
C LYS A 101 11.02 1.11 -20.30
N ALA A 102 10.02 0.42 -19.80
CA ALA A 102 10.20 -0.91 -19.25
C ALA A 102 10.38 -1.96 -20.35
N ASP A 103 11.36 -2.83 -20.22
CA ASP A 103 11.38 -4.12 -20.94
C ASP A 103 10.37 -5.07 -20.33
N ARG A 104 10.36 -5.13 -19.01
CA ARG A 104 9.37 -5.86 -18.23
C ARG A 104 8.73 -4.91 -17.21
N LEU A 105 7.41 -4.96 -17.10
CA LEU A 105 6.68 -4.35 -16.00
C LEU A 105 6.48 -5.40 -14.90
N VAL A 106 6.62 -4.94 -13.67
CA VAL A 106 6.21 -5.68 -12.48
C VAL A 106 5.01 -4.95 -11.89
N THR A 107 4.01 -5.69 -11.47
CA THR A 107 2.89 -5.15 -10.67
C THR A 107 2.60 -6.07 -9.50
N VAL A 108 1.68 -5.68 -8.62
CA VAL A 108 1.54 -6.33 -7.31
C VAL A 108 0.32 -7.25 -7.17
N SER A 109 -0.57 -7.25 -8.18
CA SER A 109 -1.78 -8.10 -8.21
C SER A 109 -2.23 -8.38 -9.64
N GLU A 110 -3.02 -9.43 -9.83
CA GLU A 110 -3.65 -9.71 -11.13
C GLU A 110 -4.66 -8.61 -11.49
N PHE A 111 -5.36 -8.06 -10.49
CA PHE A 111 -6.20 -6.88 -10.69
C PHE A 111 -5.40 -5.73 -11.32
N SER A 112 -4.27 -5.34 -10.72
CA SER A 112 -3.43 -4.26 -11.27
C SER A 112 -2.91 -4.59 -12.66
N LYS A 113 -2.52 -5.85 -12.93
CA LYS A 113 -2.11 -6.31 -14.27
C LYS A 113 -3.21 -6.09 -15.30
N GLN A 114 -4.43 -6.52 -15.01
CA GLN A 114 -5.58 -6.35 -15.89
C GLN A 114 -5.87 -4.86 -16.15
N ARG A 115 -5.76 -3.99 -15.11
CA ARG A 115 -5.97 -2.55 -15.28
C ARG A 115 -4.87 -1.90 -16.10
N ILE A 116 -3.60 -2.27 -15.91
CA ILE A 116 -2.47 -1.80 -16.72
C ILE A 116 -2.68 -2.20 -18.20
N HIS A 117 -3.05 -3.45 -18.46
CA HIS A 117 -3.35 -3.92 -19.82
C HIS A 117 -4.50 -3.11 -20.44
N ALA A 118 -5.64 -3.02 -19.75
CA ALA A 118 -6.84 -2.39 -20.26
C ALA A 118 -6.71 -0.88 -20.49
N LEU A 119 -6.02 -0.16 -19.59
CA LEU A 119 -5.96 1.31 -19.62
C LEU A 119 -4.73 1.85 -20.36
N LEU A 120 -3.64 1.10 -20.40
CA LEU A 120 -2.39 1.56 -20.99
C LEU A 120 -1.94 0.74 -22.22
N GLY A 121 -2.72 -0.29 -22.60
CA GLY A 121 -2.46 -1.12 -23.78
C GLY A 121 -1.17 -1.95 -23.70
N VAL A 122 -0.70 -2.25 -22.50
CA VAL A 122 0.52 -3.05 -22.31
C VAL A 122 0.19 -4.52 -22.49
N PRO A 123 0.91 -5.27 -23.34
CA PRO A 123 0.69 -6.70 -23.53
C PRO A 123 0.91 -7.50 -22.23
N ASP A 124 0.08 -8.50 -22.00
CA ASP A 124 0.10 -9.32 -20.76
C ASP A 124 1.44 -10.02 -20.52
N GLU A 125 2.09 -10.48 -21.59
CA GLU A 125 3.40 -11.13 -21.52
C GLU A 125 4.53 -10.20 -21.06
N LYS A 126 4.30 -8.89 -21.13
CA LYS A 126 5.24 -7.88 -20.64
C LYS A 126 5.06 -7.59 -19.14
N ILE A 127 3.96 -8.02 -18.53
CA ILE A 127 3.60 -7.70 -17.15
C ILE A 127 3.72 -8.95 -16.28
N ALA A 128 4.64 -8.92 -15.32
CA ALA A 128 4.78 -9.94 -14.30
C ALA A 128 4.08 -9.47 -13.00
N VAL A 129 3.36 -10.37 -12.35
CA VAL A 129 2.75 -10.12 -11.05
C VAL A 129 3.67 -10.64 -9.96
N ILE A 130 4.12 -9.75 -9.08
CA ILE A 130 4.95 -10.05 -7.92
C ILE A 130 4.29 -9.39 -6.71
N GLY A 131 3.60 -10.17 -5.89
CA GLY A 131 2.89 -9.68 -4.71
C GLY A 131 3.84 -9.11 -3.66
N ASN A 132 3.31 -8.28 -2.77
CA ASN A 132 4.05 -7.75 -1.64
C ASN A 132 4.08 -8.75 -0.47
N GLY A 133 5.10 -8.64 0.39
CA GLY A 133 5.19 -9.39 1.64
C GLY A 133 4.77 -8.54 2.86
N TRP A 134 4.76 -9.18 4.01
CA TRP A 134 4.40 -8.58 5.30
C TRP A 134 5.48 -8.80 6.38
N GLN A 135 6.52 -9.60 6.12
CA GLN A 135 7.48 -10.09 7.12
C GLN A 135 8.34 -8.98 7.74
N HIS A 136 8.46 -7.82 7.07
CA HIS A 136 9.10 -6.63 7.66
C HIS A 136 8.41 -6.20 8.96
N PHE A 137 7.10 -6.46 9.07
CA PHE A 137 6.32 -6.15 10.26
C PHE A 137 6.71 -7.03 11.47
N ASN A 138 7.26 -8.23 11.26
CA ASN A 138 7.74 -9.09 12.35
C ASN A 138 8.89 -8.47 13.14
N GLY A 139 9.76 -7.72 12.47
CA GLY A 139 10.91 -7.07 13.09
C GLY A 139 10.57 -5.81 13.92
N ILE A 140 9.32 -5.35 13.88
CA ILE A 140 8.87 -4.18 14.62
C ILE A 140 8.44 -4.61 16.02
N THR A 141 8.99 -4.00 17.05
CA THR A 141 8.52 -4.20 18.43
C THR A 141 7.36 -3.25 18.73
N PRO A 142 6.19 -3.74 19.15
CA PRO A 142 5.05 -2.87 19.43
C PRO A 142 5.28 -1.97 20.62
N ASP A 143 4.94 -0.69 20.52
CA ASP A 143 5.01 0.26 21.63
C ASP A 143 3.64 0.40 22.30
N MET A 144 3.48 -0.29 23.43
CA MET A 144 2.21 -0.34 24.17
C MET A 144 1.92 0.95 24.97
N ARG A 145 2.89 1.89 25.09
CA ARG A 145 2.70 3.18 25.78
C ARG A 145 1.67 4.06 25.08
N ILE A 146 1.35 3.78 23.83
CA ILE A 146 0.26 4.45 23.12
C ILE A 146 -1.07 4.39 23.86
N PHE A 147 -1.34 3.31 24.61
CA PHE A 147 -2.58 3.15 25.38
C PHE A 147 -2.57 3.94 26.72
N GLU A 148 -1.42 4.41 27.16
CA GLU A 148 -1.31 5.37 28.26
C GLU A 148 -1.66 6.79 27.77
N GLN A 149 -1.31 7.11 26.52
CA GLN A 149 -1.64 8.40 25.88
C GLN A 149 -3.12 8.48 25.50
N TYR A 150 -3.71 7.33 25.10
CA TYR A 150 -5.11 7.21 24.66
C TYR A 150 -5.89 6.19 25.50
N PRO A 151 -6.14 6.48 26.82
CA PRO A 151 -6.73 5.52 27.76
C PRO A 151 -8.18 5.14 27.43
N GLN A 152 -8.85 5.91 26.57
CA GLN A 152 -10.17 5.56 26.02
C GLN A 152 -10.12 4.37 25.06
N LEU A 153 -8.98 4.09 24.43
CA LEU A 153 -8.81 2.92 23.55
C LEU A 153 -8.57 1.67 24.38
N LYS A 154 -9.64 1.04 24.80
CA LYS A 154 -9.57 -0.23 25.56
C LYS A 154 -9.18 -1.38 24.64
N ARG A 155 -8.13 -2.10 25.00
CA ARG A 155 -7.57 -3.22 24.23
C ARG A 155 -8.66 -4.22 23.87
N LYS A 156 -8.64 -4.69 22.59
CA LYS A 156 -9.62 -5.60 22.00
C LYS A 156 -11.07 -5.11 21.97
N LYS A 157 -11.30 -3.79 22.13
CA LYS A 157 -12.65 -3.21 22.14
C LYS A 157 -12.83 -2.06 21.14
N PHE A 158 -11.80 -1.73 20.35
CA PHE A 158 -11.89 -0.70 19.33
C PHE A 158 -11.59 -1.25 17.94
N PHE A 159 -12.21 -0.66 16.95
CA PHE A 159 -11.90 -0.88 15.53
C PHE A 159 -10.81 0.11 15.12
N PHE A 160 -9.81 -0.37 14.39
CA PHE A 160 -8.68 0.47 13.99
C PHE A 160 -8.63 0.66 12.48
N THR A 161 -8.34 1.88 12.03
CA THR A 161 -8.00 2.18 10.64
C THR A 161 -6.71 2.97 10.55
N LEU A 162 -5.85 2.60 9.59
CA LEU A 162 -4.71 3.39 9.17
C LEU A 162 -5.05 4.04 7.84
N THR A 163 -5.15 5.36 7.83
CA THR A 163 -5.69 6.11 6.70
C THR A 163 -4.87 7.37 6.40
N SER A 164 -5.30 8.16 5.46
CA SER A 164 -4.71 9.43 5.09
C SER A 164 -5.79 10.38 4.57
N VAL A 165 -5.44 11.61 4.30
CA VAL A 165 -6.32 12.58 3.64
C VAL A 165 -6.64 12.23 2.18
N ASN A 166 -5.97 11.24 1.60
CA ASN A 166 -6.25 10.78 0.25
C ASN A 166 -7.63 10.13 0.18
N ARG A 167 -8.46 10.57 -0.72
CA ARG A 167 -9.85 10.15 -0.86
C ARG A 167 -10.03 8.67 -1.16
N ASN A 168 -9.08 8.06 -1.88
CA ASN A 168 -9.11 6.61 -2.12
C ASN A 168 -9.10 5.77 -0.84
N LYS A 169 -8.59 6.30 0.28
CA LYS A 169 -8.56 5.63 1.60
C LYS A 169 -9.90 5.67 2.35
N ASN A 170 -10.82 6.53 1.90
CA ASN A 170 -12.22 6.53 2.32
C ASN A 170 -12.43 6.67 3.85
N LEU A 171 -11.76 7.67 4.45
CA LEU A 171 -11.97 8.00 5.87
C LEU A 171 -13.44 8.30 6.18
N ASP A 172 -14.16 8.93 5.25
CA ASP A 172 -15.59 9.26 5.39
C ASP A 172 -16.45 8.03 5.66
N TRP A 173 -16.09 6.87 5.09
CA TRP A 173 -16.77 5.61 5.39
C TRP A 173 -16.63 5.24 6.88
N VAL A 174 -15.42 5.39 7.44
CA VAL A 174 -15.17 5.06 8.86
C VAL A 174 -15.95 5.99 9.77
N LEU A 175 -15.99 7.29 9.48
CA LEU A 175 -16.71 8.27 10.26
C LEU A 175 -18.23 8.01 10.26
N LYS A 176 -18.80 7.76 9.08
CA LYS A 176 -20.21 7.39 8.93
C LYS A 176 -20.54 6.03 9.55
N ALA A 177 -19.63 5.06 9.47
CA ALA A 177 -19.80 3.79 10.14
C ALA A 177 -19.78 3.96 11.67
N ALA A 178 -18.97 4.87 12.20
CA ALA A 178 -18.96 5.20 13.62
C ALA A 178 -20.28 5.83 14.07
N GLU A 179 -20.87 6.74 13.28
CA GLU A 179 -22.21 7.29 13.54
C GLU A 179 -23.30 6.20 13.57
N ASN A 180 -23.21 5.23 12.65
CA ASN A 180 -24.17 4.11 12.57
C ASN A 180 -23.96 3.05 13.67
N ASN A 181 -22.81 3.07 14.36
CA ASN A 181 -22.45 2.13 15.43
C ASN A 181 -22.00 2.90 16.70
N PRO A 182 -22.89 3.70 17.35
CA PRO A 182 -22.52 4.60 18.44
C PRO A 182 -21.98 3.89 19.70
N GLN A 183 -22.25 2.59 19.84
CA GLN A 183 -21.74 1.74 20.93
C GLN A 183 -20.31 1.22 20.68
N ALA A 184 -19.84 1.27 19.43
CA ALA A 184 -18.52 0.81 19.05
C ALA A 184 -17.49 1.94 19.14
N GLN A 185 -16.29 1.63 19.60
CA GLN A 185 -15.17 2.56 19.64
C GLN A 185 -14.31 2.40 18.38
N PHE A 186 -13.93 3.51 17.77
CA PHE A 186 -13.04 3.54 16.61
C PHE A 186 -11.75 4.30 16.93
N ALA A 187 -10.67 3.91 16.29
CA ALA A 187 -9.40 4.64 16.29
C ALA A 187 -8.96 4.87 14.83
N ALA A 188 -8.65 6.09 14.48
CA ALA A 188 -8.13 6.46 13.16
C ALA A 188 -6.74 7.04 13.32
N ALA A 189 -5.73 6.42 12.71
CA ALA A 189 -4.37 6.93 12.68
C ALA A 189 -3.98 7.35 11.26
N GLY A 190 -3.20 8.44 11.18
CA GLY A 190 -2.72 8.97 9.91
C GLY A 190 -2.20 10.40 10.06
N ARG A 191 -1.42 10.84 9.09
CA ARG A 191 -0.82 12.17 9.14
C ARG A 191 -1.84 13.26 8.78
N LYS A 192 -1.92 14.32 9.61
CA LYS A 192 -2.69 15.54 9.35
C LYS A 192 -4.19 15.31 9.08
N LEU A 193 -4.79 14.28 9.66
CA LEU A 193 -6.23 14.05 9.51
C LEU A 193 -7.05 15.16 10.19
N ASP A 194 -6.53 15.71 11.28
CA ASP A 194 -7.10 16.85 12.02
C ASP A 194 -7.24 18.13 11.20
N SER A 195 -6.45 18.28 10.13
CA SER A 195 -6.60 19.41 9.18
C SER A 195 -7.77 19.21 8.20
N ALA A 196 -8.28 18.01 8.06
CA ALA A 196 -9.32 17.64 7.11
C ALA A 196 -10.65 17.29 7.79
N VAL A 197 -10.63 16.89 9.06
CA VAL A 197 -11.78 16.40 9.81
C VAL A 197 -11.80 16.99 11.23
N ASP A 198 -12.94 17.52 11.63
CA ASP A 198 -13.21 17.87 13.04
C ASP A 198 -13.69 16.62 13.79
N PHE A 199 -12.75 15.92 14.43
CA PHE A 199 -13.05 14.71 15.19
C PHE A 199 -13.92 14.92 16.44
N SER A 200 -14.12 16.18 16.90
CA SER A 200 -15.00 16.46 18.03
C SER A 200 -16.47 16.12 17.74
N GLN A 201 -16.85 16.05 16.46
CA GLN A 201 -18.17 15.65 16.01
C GLN A 201 -18.42 14.14 16.10
N TYR A 202 -17.39 13.34 16.34
CA TYR A 202 -17.44 11.87 16.38
C TYR A 202 -16.96 11.35 17.74
N PRO A 203 -17.83 11.35 18.79
CA PRO A 203 -17.43 11.07 20.18
C PRO A 203 -16.89 9.66 20.39
N ASN A 204 -17.19 8.72 19.50
CA ASN A 204 -16.71 7.34 19.52
C ASN A 204 -15.53 7.09 18.55
N VAL A 205 -14.94 8.15 17.97
CA VAL A 205 -13.74 8.07 17.13
C VAL A 205 -12.57 8.77 17.82
N THR A 206 -11.51 8.04 18.09
CA THR A 206 -10.25 8.61 18.59
C THR A 206 -9.29 8.82 17.43
N TYR A 207 -8.92 10.07 17.16
CA TYR A 207 -7.80 10.36 16.27
C TYR A 207 -6.48 10.17 17.00
N VAL A 208 -5.59 9.36 16.42
CA VAL A 208 -4.25 9.07 16.94
C VAL A 208 -3.24 9.70 16.00
N ALA A 209 -2.70 10.85 16.41
CA ALA A 209 -1.80 11.66 15.60
C ALA A 209 -0.35 11.13 15.64
N ASP A 210 0.39 11.39 14.57
CA ASP A 210 1.85 11.23 14.47
C ASP A 210 2.42 9.89 14.99
N VAL A 211 1.71 8.81 14.70
CA VAL A 211 2.07 7.45 15.11
C VAL A 211 3.32 6.92 14.40
N SER A 212 4.18 6.26 15.16
CA SER A 212 5.31 5.46 14.67
C SER A 212 4.86 4.06 14.24
N ASP A 213 5.69 3.36 13.48
CA ASP A 213 5.43 1.97 13.09
C ASP A 213 5.28 1.02 14.29
N CYS A 214 6.01 1.30 15.41
CA CYS A 214 5.89 0.56 16.66
C CYS A 214 4.51 0.73 17.32
N GLU A 215 3.99 1.95 17.30
CA GLU A 215 2.65 2.28 17.82
C GLU A 215 1.55 1.76 16.90
N ILE A 216 1.72 1.86 15.57
CA ILE A 216 0.80 1.24 14.59
C ILE A 216 0.68 -0.25 14.85
N LYS A 217 1.81 -0.94 15.07
CA LYS A 217 1.78 -2.37 15.38
C LYS A 217 1.03 -2.66 16.68
N ALA A 218 1.24 -1.87 17.73
CA ALA A 218 0.52 -2.00 18.99
C ALA A 218 -0.99 -1.79 18.81
N LEU A 219 -1.40 -0.76 18.06
CA LEU A 219 -2.81 -0.49 17.74
C LEU A 219 -3.42 -1.64 16.92
N MET A 220 -2.73 -2.13 15.90
CA MET A 220 -3.19 -3.29 15.11
C MET A 220 -3.36 -4.53 15.99
N GLN A 221 -2.36 -4.89 16.81
CA GLN A 221 -2.42 -6.05 17.68
C GLN A 221 -3.57 -6.00 18.70
N GLU A 222 -3.89 -4.82 19.20
CA GLU A 222 -4.89 -4.64 20.25
C GLU A 222 -6.25 -4.17 19.74
N ALA A 223 -6.38 -3.98 18.44
CA ALA A 223 -7.68 -3.73 17.83
C ALA A 223 -8.59 -4.98 17.91
N LYS A 224 -9.89 -4.75 17.95
CA LYS A 224 -10.91 -5.78 17.77
C LYS A 224 -10.94 -6.28 16.33
N ALA A 225 -10.84 -5.33 15.38
CA ALA A 225 -10.60 -5.59 13.97
C ALA A 225 -9.91 -4.38 13.32
N PHE A 226 -9.23 -4.61 12.21
CA PHE A 226 -8.67 -3.59 11.35
C PHE A 226 -9.60 -3.31 10.18
N ILE A 227 -9.99 -2.05 9.98
CA ILE A 227 -10.90 -1.63 8.89
C ILE A 227 -10.11 -0.93 7.79
N PHE A 228 -10.35 -1.34 6.56
CA PHE A 228 -9.68 -0.78 5.38
C PHE A 228 -10.68 -0.60 4.23
N PRO A 229 -11.45 0.52 4.23
CA PRO A 229 -12.59 0.73 3.34
C PRO A 229 -12.19 1.40 2.01
N SER A 230 -10.95 1.24 1.58
CA SER A 230 -10.39 1.91 0.41
C SER A 230 -11.20 1.63 -0.86
N PHE A 231 -11.44 2.66 -1.66
CA PHE A 231 -12.07 2.50 -2.98
C PHE A 231 -11.17 1.79 -3.99
N TYR A 232 -9.87 2.02 -3.88
CA TYR A 232 -8.90 1.49 -4.84
C TYR A 232 -7.57 1.19 -4.17
N GLU A 233 -7.05 -0.01 -4.38
CA GLU A 233 -5.73 -0.44 -3.93
C GLU A 233 -5.09 -1.34 -4.98
N GLY A 234 -3.78 -1.22 -5.11
CA GLY A 234 -3.01 -2.17 -5.91
C GLY A 234 -2.80 -3.51 -5.21
N PHE A 235 -2.81 -3.51 -3.84
CA PHE A 235 -2.54 -4.73 -3.06
C PHE A 235 -3.24 -4.75 -1.70
N GLY A 236 -2.92 -3.83 -0.78
CA GLY A 236 -3.44 -3.82 0.59
C GLY A 236 -2.45 -4.34 1.63
N ILE A 237 -1.27 -3.73 1.71
CA ILE A 237 -0.24 -4.08 2.72
C ILE A 237 -0.77 -3.90 4.15
N PRO A 238 -1.40 -2.77 4.56
CA PRO A 238 -1.82 -2.58 5.94
C PRO A 238 -2.79 -3.65 6.49
N PRO A 239 -3.83 -4.09 5.76
CA PRO A 239 -4.65 -5.20 6.27
C PRO A 239 -3.90 -6.54 6.30
N LEU A 240 -2.90 -6.77 5.43
CA LEU A 240 -2.07 -7.97 5.51
C LEU A 240 -1.15 -7.94 6.75
N GLU A 241 -0.63 -6.76 7.12
CA GLU A 241 0.11 -6.54 8.37
C GLU A 241 -0.77 -6.80 9.59
N ALA A 242 -1.99 -6.26 9.62
CA ALA A 242 -2.96 -6.51 10.70
C ALA A 242 -3.31 -8.00 10.83
N MET A 243 -3.53 -8.68 9.70
CA MET A 243 -3.78 -10.12 9.67
C MET A 243 -2.59 -10.92 10.23
N SER A 244 -1.35 -10.48 9.96
CA SER A 244 -0.14 -11.15 10.42
C SER A 244 0.02 -11.15 11.93
N VAL A 245 -0.50 -10.13 12.61
CA VAL A 245 -0.50 -10.05 14.08
C VAL A 245 -1.77 -10.63 14.72
N GLY A 246 -2.60 -11.32 13.95
CA GLY A 246 -3.77 -12.03 14.44
C GLY A 246 -5.04 -11.18 14.56
N THR A 247 -5.04 -9.99 14.02
CA THR A 247 -6.20 -9.10 14.04
C THR A 247 -7.12 -9.39 12.87
N PRO A 248 -8.42 -9.63 13.10
CA PRO A 248 -9.42 -9.76 12.03
C PRO A 248 -9.41 -8.53 11.13
N VAL A 249 -9.62 -8.72 9.83
CA VAL A 249 -9.62 -7.61 8.87
C VAL A 249 -10.98 -7.46 8.21
N ILE A 250 -11.42 -6.22 8.11
CA ILE A 250 -12.63 -5.79 7.40
C ILE A 250 -12.15 -4.92 6.25
N VAL A 251 -12.29 -5.39 5.03
CA VAL A 251 -11.77 -4.71 3.83
C VAL A 251 -12.90 -4.41 2.85
N SER A 252 -12.73 -3.43 1.98
CA SER A 252 -13.71 -3.19 0.92
C SER A 252 -13.72 -4.31 -0.11
N HIS A 253 -14.91 -4.62 -0.63
CA HIS A 253 -15.08 -5.55 -1.76
C HIS A 253 -14.74 -4.83 -3.08
N ALA A 254 -13.52 -4.28 -3.18
CA ALA A 254 -13.10 -3.42 -4.28
C ALA A 254 -11.65 -3.68 -4.68
N ALA A 255 -11.36 -3.40 -5.94
CA ALA A 255 -10.03 -3.46 -6.55
C ALA A 255 -9.32 -4.81 -6.29
N SER A 256 -8.09 -4.79 -5.81
CA SER A 256 -7.31 -6.01 -5.55
C SER A 256 -7.67 -6.73 -4.25
N LEU A 257 -8.42 -6.12 -3.33
CA LEU A 257 -8.61 -6.67 -1.99
C LEU A 257 -9.29 -8.05 -1.98
N PRO A 258 -10.34 -8.33 -2.81
CA PRO A 258 -10.91 -9.67 -2.90
C PRO A 258 -9.92 -10.72 -3.42
N GLU A 259 -9.04 -10.36 -4.34
CA GLU A 259 -7.97 -11.25 -4.85
C GLU A 259 -6.98 -11.60 -3.75
N ILE A 260 -6.57 -10.60 -2.95
CA ILE A 260 -5.54 -10.77 -1.93
C ILE A 260 -6.05 -11.56 -0.73
N PHE A 261 -7.22 -11.22 -0.20
CA PHE A 261 -7.74 -11.76 1.06
C PHE A 261 -8.69 -12.94 0.90
N GLY A 262 -9.30 -13.13 -0.29
CA GLY A 262 -10.22 -14.23 -0.55
C GLY A 262 -11.32 -14.32 0.50
N THR A 263 -11.51 -15.48 1.09
CA THR A 263 -12.50 -15.72 2.14
C THR A 263 -11.98 -15.52 3.57
N ALA A 264 -10.73 -15.05 3.73
CA ALA A 264 -10.10 -14.84 5.03
C ALA A 264 -10.32 -13.43 5.62
N ALA A 265 -11.14 -12.60 4.98
CA ALA A 265 -11.50 -11.26 5.43
C ALA A 265 -13.03 -11.09 5.47
N HIS A 266 -13.50 -10.16 6.28
CA HIS A 266 -14.85 -9.63 6.19
C HIS A 266 -14.90 -8.54 5.11
N TYR A 267 -16.00 -8.45 4.38
CA TYR A 267 -16.14 -7.49 3.27
C TYR A 267 -17.22 -6.45 3.52
N ILE A 268 -16.93 -5.24 3.09
CA ILE A 268 -17.85 -4.10 3.08
C ILE A 268 -17.90 -3.47 1.69
N GLU A 269 -19.02 -2.84 1.37
CA GLU A 269 -19.13 -2.00 0.19
C GLU A 269 -18.56 -0.61 0.51
N PRO A 270 -17.60 -0.09 -0.29
CA PRO A 270 -16.92 1.15 0.02
C PRO A 270 -17.82 2.41 -0.11
N ASP A 271 -18.96 2.30 -0.73
CA ASP A 271 -19.98 3.35 -0.86
C ASP A 271 -21.12 3.23 0.17
N ASN A 272 -21.17 2.13 0.94
CA ASN A 272 -22.22 1.88 1.93
C ASN A 272 -21.66 1.72 3.36
N PRO A 273 -21.61 2.77 4.17
CA PRO A 273 -21.20 2.73 5.57
C PRO A 273 -22.30 2.26 6.54
N ARG A 274 -23.50 1.97 6.05
CA ARG A 274 -24.61 1.49 6.89
C ARG A 274 -24.49 -0.01 7.15
N VAL A 275 -23.58 -0.36 8.03
CA VAL A 275 -23.28 -1.75 8.42
C VAL A 275 -23.30 -1.89 9.94
N ASP A 276 -23.91 -2.95 10.43
CA ASP A 276 -23.71 -3.41 11.80
C ASP A 276 -22.37 -4.14 11.85
N ILE A 277 -21.34 -3.41 12.32
CA ILE A 277 -19.96 -3.87 12.27
C ILE A 277 -19.70 -5.05 13.22
N GLU A 278 -20.44 -5.12 14.32
CA GLU A 278 -20.34 -6.23 15.26
C GLU A 278 -20.93 -7.51 14.68
N LYS A 279 -22.10 -7.41 14.04
CA LYS A 279 -22.74 -8.52 13.35
C LYS A 279 -21.90 -9.00 12.17
N LEU A 280 -21.26 -8.08 11.43
CA LEU A 280 -20.36 -8.43 10.35
C LEU A 280 -19.17 -9.24 10.89
N LEU A 281 -18.53 -8.76 11.95
CA LEU A 281 -17.37 -9.42 12.55
C LEU A 281 -17.69 -10.79 13.15
N ALA A 282 -18.93 -11.03 13.55
CA ALA A 282 -19.40 -12.33 14.07
C ALA A 282 -19.60 -13.40 12.97
N GLN A 283 -19.56 -13.02 11.69
CA GLN A 283 -19.66 -13.99 10.60
C GLN A 283 -18.35 -14.80 10.48
N PRO A 284 -18.43 -16.09 10.14
CA PRO A 284 -17.23 -16.89 9.96
C PRO A 284 -16.44 -16.46 8.72
N VAL A 285 -15.12 -16.47 8.83
CA VAL A 285 -14.16 -16.33 7.73
C VAL A 285 -13.21 -17.52 7.73
N SER A 286 -12.52 -17.73 6.61
CA SER A 286 -11.50 -18.78 6.51
C SER A 286 -10.26 -18.45 7.32
N GLU A 287 -9.42 -19.45 7.57
CA GLU A 287 -8.11 -19.29 8.21
C GLU A 287 -7.22 -18.34 7.40
N LYS A 288 -6.43 -17.54 8.11
CA LYS A 288 -5.55 -16.51 7.54
C LYS A 288 -4.23 -17.07 7.03
N GLU A 289 -3.80 -18.23 7.54
CA GLU A 289 -2.49 -18.83 7.25
C GLU A 289 -2.25 -19.05 5.75
N PRO A 290 -3.22 -19.51 4.95
CA PRO A 290 -3.03 -19.63 3.50
C PRO A 290 -2.77 -18.28 2.80
N VAL A 291 -3.40 -17.19 3.26
CA VAL A 291 -3.15 -15.84 2.72
C VAL A 291 -1.74 -15.40 3.10
N LEU A 292 -1.36 -15.49 4.37
CA LEU A 292 -0.04 -15.10 4.87
C LEU A 292 1.08 -15.93 4.21
N ALA A 293 0.85 -17.23 3.97
CA ALA A 293 1.81 -18.10 3.30
C ALA A 293 1.97 -17.80 1.81
N ARG A 294 0.93 -17.27 1.16
CA ARG A 294 0.95 -16.88 -0.26
C ARG A 294 1.91 -15.72 -0.51
N TYR A 295 1.94 -14.74 0.40
CA TYR A 295 2.62 -13.45 0.22
C TYR A 295 3.82 -13.31 1.15
N SER A 296 5.04 -13.26 0.57
CA SER A 296 6.26 -13.01 1.34
C SER A 296 7.28 -12.23 0.50
N TRP A 297 8.08 -11.40 1.17
CA TRP A 297 9.20 -10.70 0.52
C TRP A 297 10.23 -11.65 -0.07
N GLU A 298 10.40 -12.84 0.51
CA GLU A 298 11.30 -13.86 -0.02
C GLU A 298 10.82 -14.37 -1.38
N LYS A 299 9.54 -14.77 -1.49
CA LYS A 299 8.93 -15.17 -2.76
C LYS A 299 8.97 -14.05 -3.79
N SER A 300 8.71 -12.82 -3.38
CA SER A 300 8.78 -11.64 -4.27
C SER A 300 10.19 -11.44 -4.80
N ALA A 301 11.20 -11.61 -3.95
CA ALA A 301 12.61 -11.49 -4.34
C ALA A 301 13.03 -12.62 -5.30
N GLU A 302 12.58 -13.85 -5.05
CA GLU A 302 12.85 -15.01 -5.94
C GLU A 302 12.24 -14.82 -7.33
N GLN A 303 10.98 -14.35 -7.40
CA GLN A 303 10.30 -14.04 -8.65
C GLN A 303 11.00 -12.91 -9.42
N LEU A 304 11.39 -11.84 -8.72
CA LEU A 304 12.15 -10.75 -9.32
C LEU A 304 13.53 -11.22 -9.83
N LEU A 305 14.19 -12.08 -9.07
CA LEU A 305 15.47 -12.66 -9.46
C LEU A 305 15.33 -13.53 -10.71
N SER A 306 14.25 -14.30 -10.85
CA SER A 306 13.97 -15.09 -12.06
C SER A 306 13.80 -14.18 -13.27
N LEU A 307 13.01 -13.11 -13.16
CA LEU A 307 12.89 -12.12 -14.24
C LEU A 307 14.21 -11.48 -14.66
N LEU A 308 15.11 -11.25 -13.69
CA LEU A 308 16.44 -10.70 -13.98
C LEU A 308 17.39 -11.68 -14.67
N LYS A 309 17.13 -12.98 -14.59
CA LYS A 309 17.93 -14.02 -15.27
C LYS A 309 17.45 -14.28 -16.70
N GLU A 310 16.19 -13.97 -16.99
CA GLU A 310 15.59 -14.12 -18.32
C GLU A 310 15.99 -12.97 -19.27
N ASN A 311 16.48 -11.84 -18.74
CA ASN A 311 16.98 -10.68 -19.48
C ASN A 311 18.53 -10.69 -19.51
#